data_13b4e5f8f37639e3372ca1be55dfe6a0
#
_entry.id   13b4e5f8f37639e3372ca1be55dfe6a0
#
_cell.length_a   1.000
_cell.length_b   1.000
_cell.length_c   1.000
_cell.angle_alpha   90.00
_cell.angle_beta   90.00
_cell.angle_gamma   90.00
#
_symmetry.space_group_name_H-M   'P 1'
#
loop_
_entity.id
_entity.type
_entity.pdbx_description
1 polymer ?
#
loop_
_entity_poly.entity_id
_entity_poly.type
_entity_poly.pdbx_seq_one_letter_code
_entity_poly.pdbx_strand_id
1 'polypeptide(L)'
;MRQKIAVVTGAAGGMGRAIVDRLLADGLHVVGLDQDAAALRAMTHDLGDRFTAMPVDLTRSEDILAVFQSIAAQFTGLDVLVNNAGTCFMSAFPDIPADELDRQMAVNFSSAFHCCQQAVKLMLGRDGVRKIINISSNGAYNFDVFDPPHYRASKAALDTLTKDLARRYAKDKIAVNSIAPAMTETPLFKVLTPEVLARAIAQMPHGRAMQPAEIAGWVGFLASPMGDICSGNVIILNQGRDVR
;
A
#
# COMPACT_ATOMS: atom_id res chain seq x y z
N MET A 1 -26.30 7.66 -6.63
CA MET A 1 -24.83 7.91 -6.82
C MET A 1 -24.20 6.62 -7.30
N ARG A 2 -23.22 6.69 -8.24
CA ARG A 2 -22.47 5.51 -8.69
C ARG A 2 -21.64 4.95 -7.53
N GLN A 3 -21.58 3.64 -7.38
CA GLN A 3 -20.69 3.00 -6.42
C GLN A 3 -19.22 3.26 -6.80
N LYS A 4 -18.43 3.74 -5.85
CA LYS A 4 -16.99 3.94 -6.02
C LYS A 4 -16.25 2.62 -5.90
N ILE A 5 -15.23 2.44 -6.73
CA ILE A 5 -14.41 1.23 -6.80
C ILE A 5 -13.02 1.52 -6.25
N ALA A 6 -12.57 0.68 -5.32
CA ALA A 6 -11.21 0.70 -4.81
C ALA A 6 -10.49 -0.61 -5.15
N VAL A 7 -9.20 -0.52 -5.48
CA VAL A 7 -8.28 -1.67 -5.59
C VAL A 7 -7.29 -1.60 -4.44
N VAL A 8 -7.10 -2.71 -3.72
CA VAL A 8 -6.12 -2.83 -2.63
C VAL A 8 -5.19 -3.99 -2.93
N THR A 9 -3.89 -3.73 -3.06
CA THR A 9 -2.86 -4.76 -3.23
C THR A 9 -2.38 -5.28 -1.88
N GLY A 10 -2.01 -6.57 -1.79
CA GLY A 10 -1.67 -7.22 -0.52
C GLY A 10 -2.88 -7.23 0.44
N ALA A 11 -4.07 -7.44 -0.11
CA ALA A 11 -5.35 -7.30 0.59
C ALA A 11 -5.53 -8.33 1.75
N ALA A 12 -4.92 -9.50 1.64
CA ALA A 12 -5.01 -10.56 2.63
C ALA A 12 -4.04 -10.38 3.81
N GLY A 13 -3.07 -9.46 3.70
CA GLY A 13 -2.12 -9.13 4.79
C GLY A 13 -2.76 -8.30 5.91
N GLY A 14 -2.06 -8.17 7.05
CA GLY A 14 -2.61 -7.50 8.25
C GLY A 14 -3.07 -6.06 8.00
N MET A 15 -2.23 -5.19 7.42
CA MET A 15 -2.64 -3.84 7.03
C MET A 15 -3.65 -3.86 5.88
N GLY A 16 -3.45 -4.75 4.87
CA GLY A 16 -4.34 -4.88 3.73
C GLY A 16 -5.78 -5.20 4.14
N ARG A 17 -5.98 -6.16 5.05
CA ARG A 17 -7.30 -6.51 5.58
C ARG A 17 -7.94 -5.31 6.29
N ALA A 18 -7.22 -4.61 7.14
CA ALA A 18 -7.75 -3.43 7.83
C ALA A 18 -8.13 -2.30 6.85
N ILE A 19 -7.34 -2.11 5.78
CA ILE A 19 -7.64 -1.14 4.72
C ILE A 19 -8.91 -1.55 3.95
N VAL A 20 -9.05 -2.84 3.61
CA VAL A 20 -10.26 -3.36 2.96
C VAL A 20 -11.49 -3.11 3.84
N ASP A 21 -11.44 -3.50 5.11
CA ASP A 21 -12.54 -3.32 6.06
C ASP A 21 -12.94 -1.84 6.16
N ARG A 22 -11.96 -0.93 6.23
CA ARG A 22 -12.19 0.51 6.29
C ARG A 22 -12.88 1.04 5.03
N LEU A 23 -12.40 0.70 3.84
CA LEU A 23 -12.96 1.18 2.58
C LEU A 23 -14.37 0.63 2.32
N LEU A 24 -14.64 -0.62 2.73
CA LEU A 24 -16.00 -1.19 2.72
C LEU A 24 -16.93 -0.44 3.67
N ALA A 25 -16.46 -0.09 4.89
CA ALA A 25 -17.23 0.71 5.84
C ALA A 25 -17.53 2.12 5.31
N ASP A 26 -16.59 2.71 4.55
CA ASP A 26 -16.77 3.99 3.86
C ASP A 26 -17.67 3.89 2.60
N GLY A 27 -18.25 2.71 2.31
CA GLY A 27 -19.24 2.48 1.25
C GLY A 27 -18.68 2.18 -0.14
N LEU A 28 -17.37 1.93 -0.27
CA LEU A 28 -16.78 1.55 -1.55
C LEU A 28 -17.03 0.06 -1.84
N HIS A 29 -16.96 -0.32 -3.12
CA HIS A 29 -16.70 -1.69 -3.52
C HIS A 29 -15.18 -1.89 -3.58
N VAL A 30 -14.67 -2.96 -2.97
CA VAL A 30 -13.23 -3.20 -2.89
C VAL A 30 -12.83 -4.44 -3.68
N VAL A 31 -11.90 -4.27 -4.61
CA VAL A 31 -11.22 -5.37 -5.30
C VAL A 31 -9.91 -5.65 -4.56
N GLY A 32 -9.82 -6.79 -3.92
CA GLY A 32 -8.63 -7.23 -3.19
C GLY A 32 -7.71 -8.05 -4.07
N LEU A 33 -6.46 -7.60 -4.23
CA LEU A 33 -5.39 -8.28 -4.97
C LEU A 33 -4.39 -8.88 -3.99
N ASP A 34 -4.15 -10.18 -4.07
CA ASP A 34 -3.13 -10.89 -3.28
C ASP A 34 -2.72 -12.18 -3.98
N GLN A 35 -1.54 -12.71 -3.66
CA GLN A 35 -1.11 -14.03 -4.12
C GLN A 35 -1.75 -15.17 -3.31
N ASP A 36 -2.21 -14.91 -2.09
CA ASP A 36 -2.88 -15.90 -1.23
C ASP A 36 -4.35 -16.04 -1.60
N ALA A 37 -4.58 -16.90 -2.60
CA ALA A 37 -5.94 -17.20 -3.08
C ALA A 37 -6.83 -17.83 -2.01
N ALA A 38 -6.27 -18.53 -1.01
CA ALA A 38 -7.05 -19.15 0.05
C ALA A 38 -7.56 -18.10 1.04
N ALA A 39 -6.67 -17.18 1.46
CA ALA A 39 -7.04 -16.07 2.32
C ALA A 39 -8.06 -15.15 1.64
N LEU A 40 -7.87 -14.84 0.34
CA LEU A 40 -8.85 -14.04 -0.41
C LEU A 40 -10.22 -14.70 -0.50
N ARG A 41 -10.30 -16.03 -0.69
CA ARG A 41 -11.59 -16.76 -0.67
C ARG A 41 -12.29 -16.67 0.69
N ALA A 42 -11.54 -16.82 1.78
CA ALA A 42 -12.08 -16.64 3.12
C ALA A 42 -12.63 -15.21 3.31
N MET A 43 -11.91 -14.20 2.85
CA MET A 43 -12.38 -12.81 2.89
C MET A 43 -13.66 -12.58 2.10
N THR A 44 -13.83 -13.24 0.94
CA THR A 44 -15.07 -13.13 0.15
C THR A 44 -16.29 -13.64 0.92
N HIS A 45 -16.11 -14.74 1.63
CA HIS A 45 -17.17 -15.28 2.49
C HIS A 45 -17.55 -14.31 3.63
N ASP A 46 -16.55 -13.69 4.25
CA ASP A 46 -16.76 -12.78 5.40
C ASP A 46 -17.33 -11.42 5.01
N LEU A 47 -16.91 -10.87 3.86
CA LEU A 47 -17.14 -9.45 3.50
C LEU A 47 -18.32 -9.26 2.53
N GLY A 48 -18.83 -10.35 1.91
CA GLY A 48 -20.01 -10.32 1.05
C GLY A 48 -19.82 -9.58 -0.28
N ASP A 49 -20.93 -9.16 -0.89
CA ASP A 49 -21.01 -8.72 -2.29
C ASP A 49 -20.22 -7.46 -2.65
N ARG A 50 -19.79 -6.67 -1.67
CA ARG A 50 -18.98 -5.47 -1.91
C ARG A 50 -17.47 -5.73 -1.90
N PHE A 51 -17.06 -6.99 -1.79
CA PHE A 51 -15.67 -7.40 -1.93
C PHE A 51 -15.52 -8.37 -3.10
N THR A 52 -14.55 -8.10 -3.98
CA THR A 52 -14.16 -8.98 -5.08
C THR A 52 -12.72 -9.42 -4.90
N ALA A 53 -12.50 -10.71 -4.77
CA ALA A 53 -11.18 -11.31 -4.66
C ALA A 53 -10.58 -11.61 -6.04
N MET A 54 -9.37 -11.15 -6.31
CA MET A 54 -8.64 -11.46 -7.53
C MET A 54 -7.22 -11.91 -7.19
N PRO A 55 -6.96 -13.23 -7.16
CA PRO A 55 -5.61 -13.75 -6.93
C PRO A 55 -4.66 -13.33 -8.05
N VAL A 56 -3.46 -12.83 -7.68
CA VAL A 56 -2.48 -12.34 -8.65
C VAL A 56 -1.07 -12.32 -8.05
N ASP A 57 -0.07 -12.68 -8.85
CA ASP A 57 1.34 -12.45 -8.53
C ASP A 57 1.76 -11.07 -9.02
N LEU A 58 1.91 -10.14 -8.10
CA LEU A 58 2.27 -8.75 -8.40
C LEU A 58 3.77 -8.57 -8.77
N THR A 59 4.58 -9.61 -8.72
CA THR A 59 5.96 -9.57 -9.23
C THR A 59 6.04 -9.69 -10.74
N ARG A 60 4.92 -10.06 -11.38
CA ARG A 60 4.80 -10.29 -12.82
C ARG A 60 3.95 -9.21 -13.48
N SER A 61 4.57 -8.40 -14.33
CA SER A 61 3.88 -7.27 -14.99
C SER A 61 2.73 -7.72 -15.90
N GLU A 62 2.85 -8.89 -16.51
CA GLU A 62 1.80 -9.49 -17.34
C GLU A 62 0.56 -9.88 -16.51
N ASP A 63 0.75 -10.39 -15.29
CA ASP A 63 -0.36 -10.74 -14.39
C ASP A 63 -1.06 -9.47 -13.89
N ILE A 64 -0.30 -8.40 -13.60
CA ILE A 64 -0.87 -7.09 -13.27
C ILE A 64 -1.70 -6.56 -14.44
N LEU A 65 -1.20 -6.63 -15.68
CA LEU A 65 -1.95 -6.19 -16.84
C LEU A 65 -3.27 -6.98 -16.97
N ALA A 66 -3.21 -8.30 -16.86
CA ALA A 66 -4.38 -9.17 -16.99
C ALA A 66 -5.44 -8.90 -15.92
N VAL A 67 -5.03 -8.73 -14.66
CA VAL A 67 -5.99 -8.46 -13.57
C VAL A 67 -6.63 -7.07 -13.74
N PHE A 68 -5.91 -6.05 -14.18
CA PHE A 68 -6.49 -4.73 -14.45
C PHE A 68 -7.40 -4.72 -15.68
N GLN A 69 -7.15 -5.55 -16.69
CA GLN A 69 -8.09 -5.78 -17.78
C GLN A 69 -9.40 -6.42 -17.27
N SER A 70 -9.30 -7.39 -16.37
CA SER A 70 -10.47 -8.00 -15.73
C SER A 70 -11.25 -7.00 -14.89
N ILE A 71 -10.57 -6.10 -14.17
CA ILE A 71 -11.20 -4.99 -13.43
C ILE A 71 -11.93 -4.05 -14.40
N ALA A 72 -11.30 -3.68 -15.51
CA ALA A 72 -11.91 -2.81 -16.52
C ALA A 72 -13.15 -3.42 -17.17
N ALA A 73 -13.18 -4.74 -17.33
CA ALA A 73 -14.34 -5.44 -17.89
C ALA A 73 -15.52 -5.56 -16.91
N GLN A 74 -15.23 -5.63 -15.59
CA GLN A 74 -16.26 -5.81 -14.56
C GLN A 74 -16.78 -4.48 -14.00
N PHE A 75 -15.97 -3.44 -14.00
CA PHE A 75 -16.27 -2.16 -13.36
C PHE A 75 -16.13 -0.99 -14.35
N THR A 76 -16.98 0.01 -14.23
CA THR A 76 -16.99 1.19 -15.11
C THR A 76 -15.79 2.12 -14.92
N GLY A 77 -14.79 1.76 -14.12
CA GLY A 77 -13.53 2.48 -13.87
C GLY A 77 -13.10 2.39 -12.42
N LEU A 78 -12.01 3.04 -12.09
CA LEU A 78 -11.35 2.98 -10.79
C LEU A 78 -11.38 4.35 -10.10
N ASP A 79 -11.71 4.37 -8.81
CA ASP A 79 -11.74 5.59 -7.99
C ASP A 79 -10.56 5.69 -7.03
N VAL A 80 -10.13 4.56 -6.46
CA VAL A 80 -9.05 4.49 -5.47
C VAL A 80 -8.13 3.32 -5.80
N LEU A 81 -6.82 3.55 -5.83
CA LEU A 81 -5.80 2.49 -5.78
C LEU A 81 -5.04 2.63 -4.47
N VAL A 82 -4.92 1.53 -3.71
CA VAL A 82 -4.02 1.43 -2.56
C VAL A 82 -2.94 0.41 -2.84
N ASN A 83 -1.71 0.86 -3.07
CA ASN A 83 -0.53 0.01 -3.19
C ASN A 83 -0.03 -0.31 -1.77
N ASN A 84 -0.52 -1.41 -1.20
CA ASN A 84 -0.15 -1.86 0.13
C ASN A 84 0.73 -3.11 0.10
N ALA A 85 0.77 -3.88 -0.98
CA ALA A 85 1.65 -5.04 -1.10
C ALA A 85 3.10 -4.67 -0.79
N GLY A 86 3.74 -5.47 0.04
CA GLY A 86 5.12 -5.22 0.46
C GLY A 86 5.69 -6.38 1.25
N THR A 87 7.02 -6.50 1.19
CA THR A 87 7.81 -7.47 1.95
C THR A 87 9.05 -6.80 2.50
N CYS A 88 9.71 -7.43 3.45
CA CYS A 88 10.99 -7.03 3.99
C CYS A 88 11.85 -8.27 4.20
N PHE A 89 12.92 -8.40 3.45
CA PHE A 89 13.95 -9.42 3.68
C PHE A 89 15.03 -8.82 4.57
N MET A 90 15.64 -9.64 5.43
CA MET A 90 16.46 -9.18 6.56
C MET A 90 17.93 -9.59 6.49
N SER A 91 18.43 -9.97 5.30
CA SER A 91 19.85 -10.31 5.13
C SER A 91 20.76 -9.13 5.47
N ALA A 92 21.90 -9.42 6.09
CA ALA A 92 22.92 -8.40 6.38
C ALA A 92 23.48 -7.82 5.07
N PHE A 93 23.82 -6.54 5.07
CA PHE A 93 24.20 -5.83 3.83
C PHE A 93 25.27 -6.55 2.98
N PRO A 94 26.39 -7.03 3.55
CA PRO A 94 27.42 -7.69 2.72
C PRO A 94 26.98 -9.02 2.13
N ASP A 95 25.93 -9.63 2.69
CA ASP A 95 25.46 -10.97 2.35
C ASP A 95 24.13 -10.97 1.60
N ILE A 96 23.60 -9.79 1.20
CA ILE A 96 22.34 -9.69 0.44
C ILE A 96 22.56 -10.34 -0.93
N PRO A 97 21.89 -11.46 -1.25
CA PRO A 97 21.99 -12.05 -2.57
C PRO A 97 21.24 -11.23 -3.62
N ALA A 98 21.67 -11.32 -4.87
CA ALA A 98 21.10 -10.51 -5.96
C ALA A 98 19.59 -10.76 -6.15
N ASP A 99 19.14 -12.02 -6.03
CA ASP A 99 17.73 -12.39 -6.15
C ASP A 99 16.87 -11.84 -4.99
N GLU A 100 17.44 -11.67 -3.78
CA GLU A 100 16.74 -11.00 -2.68
C GLU A 100 16.52 -9.51 -2.98
N LEU A 101 17.55 -8.83 -3.50
CA LEU A 101 17.42 -7.44 -3.95
C LEU A 101 16.36 -7.32 -5.04
N ASP A 102 16.41 -8.18 -6.06
CA ASP A 102 15.47 -8.17 -7.18
C ASP A 102 14.03 -8.40 -6.70
N ARG A 103 13.81 -9.38 -5.83
CA ARG A 103 12.49 -9.66 -5.23
C ARG A 103 11.99 -8.52 -4.35
N GLN A 104 12.89 -7.91 -3.55
CA GLN A 104 12.55 -6.75 -2.72
C GLN A 104 12.03 -5.59 -3.58
N MET A 105 12.72 -5.29 -4.68
CA MET A 105 12.34 -4.23 -5.62
C MET A 105 11.09 -4.62 -6.40
N ALA A 106 10.97 -5.86 -6.86
CA ALA A 106 9.81 -6.34 -7.61
C ALA A 106 8.52 -6.18 -6.80
N VAL A 107 8.51 -6.62 -5.53
CA VAL A 107 7.32 -6.56 -4.66
C VAL A 107 7.02 -5.14 -4.20
N ASN A 108 8.02 -4.36 -3.75
CA ASN A 108 7.78 -3.10 -3.06
C ASN A 108 7.68 -1.88 -3.98
N PHE A 109 8.30 -1.94 -5.15
CA PHE A 109 8.35 -0.80 -6.08
C PHE A 109 7.76 -1.13 -7.46
N SER A 110 8.28 -2.15 -8.16
CA SER A 110 7.87 -2.44 -9.54
C SER A 110 6.38 -2.79 -9.62
N SER A 111 5.87 -3.56 -8.65
CA SER A 111 4.44 -3.89 -8.55
C SER A 111 3.58 -2.63 -8.47
N ALA A 112 3.92 -1.72 -7.55
CA ALA A 112 3.20 -0.46 -7.38
C ALA A 112 3.30 0.44 -8.61
N PHE A 113 4.47 0.49 -9.26
CA PHE A 113 4.69 1.22 -10.50
C PHE A 113 3.73 0.74 -11.59
N HIS A 114 3.68 -0.58 -11.85
CA HIS A 114 2.80 -1.16 -12.86
C HIS A 114 1.31 -1.04 -12.48
N CYS A 115 0.95 -1.22 -11.22
CA CYS A 115 -0.42 -0.96 -10.75
C CYS A 115 -0.83 0.51 -10.97
N CYS A 116 0.05 1.48 -10.68
CA CYS A 116 -0.19 2.88 -10.96
C CYS A 116 -0.39 3.16 -12.46
N GLN A 117 0.43 2.54 -13.33
CA GLN A 117 0.27 2.68 -14.78
C GLN A 117 -1.12 2.22 -15.26
N GLN A 118 -1.61 1.08 -14.77
CA GLN A 118 -2.92 0.58 -15.17
C GLN A 118 -4.06 1.39 -14.52
N ALA A 119 -3.89 1.76 -13.24
CA ALA A 119 -4.89 2.56 -12.54
C ALA A 119 -5.11 3.93 -13.19
N VAL A 120 -4.04 4.62 -13.57
CA VAL A 120 -4.13 5.92 -14.26
C VAL A 120 -4.95 5.78 -15.55
N LYS A 121 -4.78 4.73 -16.35
CA LYS A 121 -5.59 4.49 -17.56
C LYS A 121 -7.09 4.40 -17.25
N LEU A 122 -7.45 3.79 -16.11
CA LEU A 122 -8.84 3.64 -15.67
C LEU A 122 -9.40 4.89 -14.96
N MET A 123 -8.52 5.80 -14.56
CA MET A 123 -8.88 7.04 -13.84
C MET A 123 -9.00 8.26 -14.74
N LEU A 124 -8.26 8.32 -15.85
CA LEU A 124 -8.25 9.46 -16.77
C LEU A 124 -9.62 9.74 -17.37
N GLY A 125 -9.93 11.01 -17.56
CA GLY A 125 -11.17 11.48 -18.20
C GLY A 125 -12.44 11.28 -17.36
N ARG A 126 -12.31 10.95 -16.06
CA ARG A 126 -13.47 10.69 -15.19
C ARG A 126 -13.78 11.90 -14.29
N ASP A 127 -15.05 12.08 -13.97
CA ASP A 127 -15.51 13.17 -13.09
C ASP A 127 -15.13 12.93 -11.63
N GLY A 128 -14.72 14.02 -10.95
CA GLY A 128 -14.29 14.03 -9.55
C GLY A 128 -12.82 13.64 -9.35
N VAL A 129 -12.35 13.68 -8.12
CA VAL A 129 -10.95 13.37 -7.78
C VAL A 129 -10.76 11.87 -7.58
N ARG A 130 -9.74 11.32 -8.23
CA ARG A 130 -9.28 9.93 -8.08
C ARG A 130 -8.09 9.88 -7.15
N LYS A 131 -7.85 8.74 -6.52
CA LYS A 131 -6.86 8.61 -5.45
C LYS A 131 -5.90 7.45 -5.74
N ILE A 132 -4.61 7.73 -5.63
CA ILE A 132 -3.57 6.70 -5.51
C ILE A 132 -2.91 6.89 -4.15
N ILE A 133 -2.87 5.85 -3.34
CA ILE A 133 -2.32 5.86 -1.99
C ILE A 133 -1.26 4.75 -1.93
N ASN A 134 -0.02 5.13 -1.71
CA ASN A 134 1.10 4.21 -1.61
C ASN A 134 1.46 3.98 -0.15
N ILE A 135 1.61 2.73 0.27
CA ILE A 135 2.11 2.41 1.62
C ILE A 135 3.63 2.26 1.56
N SER A 136 4.30 3.32 1.96
CA SER A 136 5.75 3.41 2.10
C SER A 136 6.22 2.88 3.46
N SER A 137 7.25 3.47 4.02
CA SER A 137 7.78 3.18 5.36
C SER A 137 8.52 4.37 5.93
N ASN A 138 8.40 4.60 7.23
CA ASN A 138 9.29 5.50 7.95
C ASN A 138 10.78 5.09 7.80
N GLY A 139 11.05 3.82 7.54
CA GLY A 139 12.39 3.31 7.23
C GLY A 139 13.06 4.00 6.03
N ALA A 140 12.31 4.57 5.09
CA ALA A 140 12.88 5.38 4.00
C ALA A 140 13.55 6.68 4.51
N TYR A 141 13.24 7.13 5.72
CA TYR A 141 13.67 8.41 6.29
C TYR A 141 14.47 8.27 7.57
N ASN A 142 14.29 7.19 8.33
CA ASN A 142 15.00 6.95 9.57
C ASN A 142 16.05 5.85 9.40
N PHE A 143 17.33 6.21 9.57
CA PHE A 143 18.47 5.30 9.41
C PHE A 143 18.94 4.66 10.73
N ASP A 144 18.31 4.97 11.84
CA ASP A 144 18.64 4.42 13.17
C ASP A 144 17.91 3.09 13.46
N VAL A 145 17.04 2.66 12.55
CA VAL A 145 16.32 1.39 12.66
C VAL A 145 17.04 0.27 11.90
N PHE A 146 16.69 -0.95 12.19
CA PHE A 146 17.28 -2.18 11.68
C PHE A 146 16.90 -2.51 10.23
N ASP A 147 16.07 -1.69 9.56
CA ASP A 147 15.62 -1.96 8.19
C ASP A 147 16.81 -2.07 7.22
N PRO A 148 16.86 -3.12 6.39
CA PRO A 148 17.94 -3.31 5.44
C PRO A 148 17.91 -2.26 4.32
N PRO A 149 19.08 -1.96 3.70
CA PRO A 149 19.20 -0.86 2.74
C PRO A 149 18.35 -1.05 1.47
N HIS A 150 18.17 -2.28 0.99
CA HIS A 150 17.33 -2.56 -0.19
C HIS A 150 15.82 -2.36 0.09
N TYR A 151 15.36 -2.66 1.33
CA TYR A 151 14.01 -2.31 1.75
C TYR A 151 13.81 -0.79 1.77
N ARG A 152 14.73 -0.05 2.41
CA ARG A 152 14.69 1.42 2.46
C ARG A 152 14.69 2.03 1.07
N ALA A 153 15.59 1.56 0.19
CA ALA A 153 15.70 2.02 -1.18
C ALA A 153 14.38 1.82 -1.94
N SER A 154 13.73 0.65 -1.79
CA SER A 154 12.45 0.36 -2.45
C SER A 154 11.33 1.31 -1.99
N LYS A 155 11.28 1.64 -0.68
CA LYS A 155 10.28 2.55 -0.12
C LYS A 155 10.56 4.02 -0.46
N ALA A 156 11.83 4.43 -0.51
CA ALA A 156 12.22 5.75 -1.00
C ALA A 156 11.89 5.96 -2.49
N ALA A 157 12.11 4.92 -3.32
CA ALA A 157 11.70 4.93 -4.73
C ALA A 157 10.18 5.12 -4.89
N LEU A 158 9.38 4.46 -4.04
CA LEU A 158 7.92 4.59 -4.04
C LEU A 158 7.47 6.01 -3.68
N ASP A 159 8.14 6.67 -2.73
CA ASP A 159 7.85 8.04 -2.35
C ASP A 159 8.23 9.05 -3.45
N THR A 160 9.31 8.77 -4.20
CA THR A 160 9.67 9.56 -5.39
C THR A 160 8.61 9.41 -6.48
N LEU A 161 8.16 8.19 -6.76
CA LEU A 161 7.07 7.92 -7.71
C LEU A 161 5.79 8.67 -7.31
N THR A 162 5.45 8.67 -6.02
CA THR A 162 4.30 9.40 -5.48
C THR A 162 4.32 10.88 -5.88
N LYS A 163 5.46 11.54 -5.68
CA LYS A 163 5.63 12.98 -5.98
C LYS A 163 5.59 13.25 -7.48
N ASP A 164 6.22 12.39 -8.30
CA ASP A 164 6.20 12.55 -9.76
C ASP A 164 4.78 12.40 -10.31
N LEU A 165 4.06 11.34 -9.92
CA LEU A 165 2.70 11.10 -10.38
C LEU A 165 1.73 12.20 -9.91
N ALA A 166 1.86 12.67 -8.67
CA ALA A 166 1.05 13.76 -8.14
C ALA A 166 1.16 15.03 -8.98
N ARG A 167 2.39 15.42 -9.35
CA ARG A 167 2.64 16.57 -10.21
C ARG A 167 2.13 16.35 -11.64
N ARG A 168 2.39 15.16 -12.19
CA ARG A 168 2.07 14.81 -13.58
C ARG A 168 0.57 14.80 -13.84
N TYR A 169 -0.21 14.25 -12.91
CA TYR A 169 -1.65 14.04 -13.07
C TYR A 169 -2.52 14.99 -12.24
N ALA A 170 -1.96 16.10 -11.74
CA ALA A 170 -2.71 17.10 -10.98
C ALA A 170 -3.88 17.69 -11.76
N LYS A 171 -3.66 18.01 -13.05
CA LYS A 171 -4.70 18.57 -13.93
C LYS A 171 -5.79 17.57 -14.29
N ASP A 172 -5.47 16.27 -14.24
CA ASP A 172 -6.40 15.17 -14.47
C ASP A 172 -7.20 14.80 -13.21
N LYS A 173 -7.04 15.56 -12.13
CA LYS A 173 -7.69 15.35 -10.84
C LYS A 173 -7.38 13.95 -10.25
N ILE A 174 -6.14 13.47 -10.41
CA ILE A 174 -5.66 12.27 -9.74
C ILE A 174 -4.73 12.72 -8.61
N ALA A 175 -5.19 12.59 -7.38
CA ALA A 175 -4.41 12.87 -6.19
C ALA A 175 -3.59 11.64 -5.79
N VAL A 176 -2.28 11.83 -5.64
CA VAL A 176 -1.35 10.74 -5.31
C VAL A 176 -0.61 11.07 -4.02
N ASN A 177 -0.72 10.23 -3.01
CA ASN A 177 -0.06 10.41 -1.73
C ASN A 177 0.59 9.10 -1.25
N SER A 178 1.53 9.23 -0.36
CA SER A 178 2.17 8.12 0.35
C SER A 178 1.90 8.23 1.85
N ILE A 179 1.67 7.09 2.48
CA ILE A 179 1.68 6.93 3.94
C ILE A 179 2.93 6.15 4.28
N ALA A 180 3.75 6.67 5.20
CA ALA A 180 5.02 6.08 5.64
C ALA A 180 4.93 5.68 7.13
N PRO A 181 4.36 4.49 7.44
CA PRO A 181 4.23 4.03 8.81
C PRO A 181 5.60 3.66 9.41
N ALA A 182 5.76 3.88 10.71
CA ALA A 182 6.77 3.21 11.51
C ALA A 182 6.26 1.81 11.92
N MET A 183 6.74 1.28 13.06
CA MET A 183 6.37 -0.05 13.54
C MET A 183 4.86 -0.23 13.63
N THR A 184 4.31 -1.10 12.78
CA THR A 184 2.88 -1.44 12.75
C THR A 184 2.72 -2.94 12.96
N GLU A 185 1.86 -3.34 13.87
CA GLU A 185 1.64 -4.73 14.24
C GLU A 185 1.00 -5.51 13.08
N THR A 186 1.81 -6.31 12.41
CA THR A 186 1.42 -7.12 11.25
C THR A 186 2.13 -8.45 11.27
N PRO A 187 1.70 -9.45 10.48
CA PRO A 187 2.45 -10.69 10.31
C PRO A 187 3.90 -10.51 9.86
N LEU A 188 4.26 -9.34 9.31
CA LEU A 188 5.65 -9.01 8.95
C LEU A 188 6.58 -9.00 10.18
N PHE A 189 6.07 -8.78 11.39
CA PHE A 189 6.85 -8.89 12.63
C PHE A 189 7.49 -10.27 12.84
N LYS A 190 6.96 -11.32 12.19
CA LYS A 190 7.52 -12.68 12.27
C LYS A 190 8.94 -12.80 11.69
N VAL A 191 9.39 -11.82 10.89
CA VAL A 191 10.77 -11.80 10.38
C VAL A 191 11.78 -11.30 11.42
N LEU A 192 11.31 -10.74 12.54
CA LEU A 192 12.12 -10.17 13.62
C LEU A 192 12.25 -11.17 14.76
N THR A 193 13.43 -11.19 15.41
CA THR A 193 13.55 -11.90 16.69
C THR A 193 12.80 -11.14 17.78
N PRO A 194 12.36 -11.83 18.87
CA PRO A 194 11.67 -11.15 19.98
C PRO A 194 12.45 -9.97 20.58
N GLU A 195 13.78 -10.10 20.65
CA GLU A 195 14.66 -9.08 21.21
C GLU A 195 14.72 -7.83 20.29
N VAL A 196 14.82 -8.04 18.97
CA VAL A 196 14.81 -6.96 17.98
C VAL A 196 13.46 -6.26 18.00
N LEU A 197 12.37 -7.02 18.03
CA LEU A 197 11.00 -6.47 18.10
C LEU A 197 10.80 -5.66 19.38
N ALA A 198 11.19 -6.19 20.54
CA ALA A 198 11.05 -5.47 21.82
C ALA A 198 11.83 -4.14 21.83
N ARG A 199 13.08 -4.17 21.31
CA ARG A 199 13.91 -2.96 21.17
C ARG A 199 13.27 -1.94 20.22
N ALA A 200 12.72 -2.38 19.10
CA ALA A 200 12.07 -1.50 18.15
C ALA A 200 10.80 -0.86 18.72
N ILE A 201 10.00 -1.63 19.47
CA ILE A 201 8.80 -1.12 20.16
C ILE A 201 9.20 -0.11 21.27
N ALA A 202 10.26 -0.40 22.03
CA ALA A 202 10.76 0.49 23.07
C ALA A 202 11.21 1.87 22.55
N GLN A 203 11.57 1.95 21.27
CA GLN A 203 11.91 3.23 20.61
C GLN A 203 10.67 4.03 20.16
N MET A 204 9.48 3.44 20.19
CA MET A 204 8.25 4.15 19.86
C MET A 204 7.80 5.03 21.03
N PRO A 205 7.54 6.33 20.81
CA PRO A 205 7.20 7.28 21.87
C PRO A 205 6.00 6.89 22.74
N HIS A 206 5.02 6.18 22.16
CA HIS A 206 3.87 5.69 22.92
C HIS A 206 4.08 4.30 23.56
N GLY A 207 5.30 3.75 23.51
CA GLY A 207 5.65 2.43 24.06
C GLY A 207 4.92 1.25 23.40
N ARG A 208 4.38 1.43 22.19
CA ARG A 208 3.67 0.39 21.44
C ARG A 208 3.86 0.53 19.94
N ALA A 209 3.72 -0.58 19.23
CA ALA A 209 3.52 -0.52 17.78
C ALA A 209 2.17 0.12 17.43
N MET A 210 2.08 0.68 16.24
CA MET A 210 0.79 1.13 15.70
C MET A 210 -0.07 -0.07 15.30
N GLN A 211 -1.37 0.13 15.31
CA GLN A 211 -2.32 -0.89 14.87
C GLN A 211 -2.66 -0.72 13.37
N PRO A 212 -2.90 -1.80 12.62
CA PRO A 212 -3.34 -1.73 11.22
C PRO A 212 -4.53 -0.79 11.00
N ALA A 213 -5.47 -0.75 11.93
CA ALA A 213 -6.63 0.13 11.87
C ALA A 213 -6.27 1.63 11.91
N GLU A 214 -5.18 2.02 12.59
CA GLU A 214 -4.70 3.41 12.61
C GLU A 214 -4.21 3.82 11.21
N ILE A 215 -3.52 2.93 10.50
CA ILE A 215 -3.08 3.17 9.12
C ILE A 215 -4.28 3.19 8.16
N ALA A 216 -5.21 2.25 8.32
CA ALA A 216 -6.45 2.21 7.54
C ALA A 216 -7.30 3.48 7.71
N GLY A 217 -7.29 4.10 8.91
CA GLY A 217 -7.91 5.40 9.16
C GLY A 217 -7.37 6.51 8.26
N TRP A 218 -6.06 6.59 8.08
CA TRP A 218 -5.42 7.54 7.17
C TRP A 218 -5.71 7.24 5.70
N VAL A 219 -5.75 5.97 5.32
CA VAL A 219 -6.18 5.57 3.96
C VAL A 219 -7.61 6.04 3.71
N GLY A 220 -8.55 5.81 4.64
CA GLY A 220 -9.92 6.27 4.53
C GLY A 220 -10.04 7.80 4.42
N PHE A 221 -9.26 8.56 5.20
CA PHE A 221 -9.18 10.02 5.06
C PHE A 221 -8.74 10.45 3.65
N LEU A 222 -7.63 9.92 3.15
CA LEU A 222 -7.12 10.25 1.81
C LEU A 222 -8.07 9.80 0.70
N ALA A 223 -8.79 8.70 0.86
CA ALA A 223 -9.77 8.18 -0.09
C ALA A 223 -11.09 9.00 -0.09
N SER A 224 -11.37 9.73 0.99
CA SER A 224 -12.57 10.54 1.15
C SER A 224 -12.49 11.87 0.38
N PRO A 225 -13.61 12.62 0.26
CA PRO A 225 -13.61 13.98 -0.29
C PRO A 225 -12.71 14.95 0.49
N MET A 226 -12.48 14.73 1.79
CA MET A 226 -11.57 15.58 2.57
C MET A 226 -10.11 15.47 2.09
N GLY A 227 -9.73 14.35 1.48
CA GLY A 227 -8.42 14.16 0.87
C GLY A 227 -8.28 14.72 -0.55
N ASP A 228 -9.31 15.38 -1.13
CA ASP A 228 -9.27 15.83 -2.51
C ASP A 228 -8.18 16.88 -2.80
N ILE A 229 -7.83 17.67 -1.80
CA ILE A 229 -6.77 18.69 -1.89
C ILE A 229 -5.37 18.16 -1.52
N CYS A 230 -5.28 16.93 -1.02
CA CYS A 230 -4.01 16.32 -0.64
C CYS A 230 -3.41 15.62 -1.85
N SER A 231 -2.25 16.08 -2.33
CA SER A 231 -1.50 15.40 -3.41
C SER A 231 -0.01 15.73 -3.31
N GLY A 232 0.83 14.72 -3.55
CA GLY A 232 2.29 14.82 -3.50
C GLY A 232 2.89 14.71 -2.09
N ASN A 233 2.11 14.35 -1.09
CA ASN A 233 2.56 14.26 0.29
C ASN A 233 3.09 12.85 0.62
N VAL A 234 4.08 12.82 1.51
CA VAL A 234 4.49 11.63 2.26
C VAL A 234 4.13 11.87 3.72
N ILE A 235 3.13 11.15 4.19
CA ILE A 235 2.59 11.30 5.54
C ILE A 235 3.29 10.30 6.44
N ILE A 236 4.24 10.79 7.24
CA ILE A 236 5.01 9.95 8.18
C ILE A 236 4.19 9.74 9.44
N LEU A 237 3.92 8.48 9.76
CA LEU A 237 3.20 8.07 10.95
C LEU A 237 4.17 7.33 11.88
N ASN A 238 4.70 8.02 12.90
CA ASN A 238 5.76 7.51 13.76
C ASN A 238 5.63 7.94 15.22
N GLN A 239 4.47 8.42 15.64
CA GLN A 239 4.19 8.90 17.00
C GLN A 239 5.08 10.08 17.43
N GLY A 240 5.74 10.78 16.48
CA GLY A 240 6.66 11.88 16.79
C GLY A 240 8.10 11.44 17.05
N ARG A 241 8.46 10.15 16.81
CA ARG A 241 9.82 9.63 17.04
C ARG A 241 10.88 10.36 16.22
N ASP A 242 10.60 10.64 14.96
CA ASP A 242 11.55 11.25 14.03
C ASP A 242 10.90 12.50 13.43
N VAL A 243 11.11 13.65 14.05
CA VAL A 243 10.61 14.94 13.55
C VAL A 243 11.67 15.57 12.66
N ARG A 244 11.29 16.01 11.46
CA ARG A 244 12.16 16.65 10.47
C ARG A 244 11.58 17.97 9.97
#